data_62be6f62e57ec4c94e13a21302120488
#
_entry.id   62be6f62e57ec4c94e13a21302120488
#
_cell.length_a   1.000
_cell.length_b   1.000
_cell.length_c   1.000
_cell.angle_alpha   90.00
_cell.angle_beta   90.00
_cell.angle_gamma   90.00
#
_symmetry.space_group_name_H-M   'P 1'
#
loop_
_entity.id
_entity.type
_entity.pdbx_description
1 polymer ?
#
loop_
_entity_poly.entity_id
_entity_poly.type
_entity_poly.pdbx_seq_one_letter_code
_entity_poly.pdbx_strand_id
1 'polypeptide(L)'
;MITIWVPKRLVEVGLYNVAARSPAELAALSEQSYRERVRYAAEKVRFSGTKIVMLTGPSASGKTTSAHKLAEELERQGTPARVVSLDNFFRGAQYYPRLPDGTLDYENPDTLDLPLIRQCLKELNETGKTVLPVYDFSKEARSNETEEIDLKGGVCIVEGIHALNPELTSLVPGDQIYRVYAGLREEYCIDGRRTINTQDIRLCRRTLRDAATRGRSPAKTLAMWDRVLDGETRYIKGFKTTADFLLDTSFTYELGLIAKLLQKVRQQFTLEGHNAELWDETARRFEHVAPVALDLLPADSILREFYAGEIGGKTAQ
;
A
#
# COMPACT_ATOMS: atom_id res chain seq x y z
N MET A 1 -2.70 -0.11 -25.89
CA MET A 1 -2.37 -1.03 -24.77
C MET A 1 -3.68 -1.48 -24.14
N ILE A 2 -3.86 -2.77 -23.90
CA ILE A 2 -5.11 -3.29 -23.31
C ILE A 2 -4.89 -3.36 -21.80
N THR A 3 -5.57 -2.52 -21.03
CA THR A 3 -5.56 -2.60 -19.58
C THR A 3 -6.35 -3.83 -19.13
N ILE A 4 -5.69 -4.77 -18.46
CA ILE A 4 -6.36 -5.95 -17.89
C ILE A 4 -7.03 -5.52 -16.58
N TRP A 5 -8.36 -5.36 -16.61
CA TRP A 5 -9.14 -5.12 -15.43
C TRP A 5 -9.34 -6.42 -14.62
N VAL A 6 -8.82 -6.44 -13.39
CA VAL A 6 -9.14 -7.48 -12.43
C VAL A 6 -10.41 -7.05 -11.68
N PRO A 7 -11.56 -7.72 -11.86
CA PRO A 7 -12.78 -7.36 -11.14
C PRO A 7 -12.61 -7.57 -9.64
N LYS A 8 -13.40 -6.87 -8.84
CA LYS A 8 -13.51 -7.21 -7.41
C LYS A 8 -14.23 -8.55 -7.28
N ARG A 9 -13.67 -9.42 -6.43
CA ARG A 9 -14.30 -10.68 -6.03
C ARG A 9 -15.18 -10.42 -4.81
N LEU A 10 -16.39 -10.92 -4.83
CA LEU A 10 -17.29 -10.90 -3.69
C LEU A 10 -17.31 -12.31 -3.07
N VAL A 11 -16.78 -12.42 -1.86
CA VAL A 11 -16.64 -13.69 -1.13
C VAL A 11 -17.72 -13.76 -0.06
N GLU A 12 -18.50 -14.84 -0.04
CA GLU A 12 -19.49 -15.07 1.01
C GLU A 12 -18.82 -15.42 2.35
N VAL A 13 -19.13 -14.69 3.42
CA VAL A 13 -18.54 -14.91 4.75
C VAL A 13 -18.81 -16.34 5.25
N GLY A 14 -19.96 -16.92 4.92
CA GLY A 14 -20.25 -18.32 5.23
C GLY A 14 -19.27 -19.29 4.59
N LEU A 15 -18.90 -19.09 3.32
CA LEU A 15 -17.90 -19.91 2.62
C LEU A 15 -16.49 -19.67 3.18
N TYR A 16 -16.15 -18.41 3.49
CA TYR A 16 -14.92 -18.10 4.19
C TYR A 16 -14.83 -18.87 5.53
N ASN A 17 -15.89 -18.85 6.35
CA ASN A 17 -15.91 -19.53 7.63
C ASN A 17 -15.75 -21.06 7.51
N VAL A 18 -16.24 -21.65 6.43
CA VAL A 18 -15.99 -23.07 6.14
C VAL A 18 -14.50 -23.31 5.84
N ALA A 19 -13.89 -22.48 4.99
CA ALA A 19 -12.46 -22.57 4.67
C ALA A 19 -11.56 -22.30 5.89
N ALA A 20 -11.97 -21.40 6.78
CA ALA A 20 -11.26 -21.07 8.01
C ALA A 20 -11.25 -22.20 9.05
N ARG A 21 -11.96 -23.33 8.84
CA ARG A 21 -11.81 -24.55 9.64
C ARG A 21 -10.46 -25.24 9.41
N SER A 22 -9.81 -24.97 8.26
CA SER A 22 -8.43 -25.38 7.95
C SER A 22 -7.56 -24.12 7.76
N PRO A 23 -7.30 -23.35 8.83
CA PRO A 23 -6.76 -22.00 8.72
C PRO A 23 -5.31 -21.97 8.16
N ALA A 24 -4.52 -23.01 8.45
CA ALA A 24 -3.16 -23.13 7.91
C ALA A 24 -3.17 -23.34 6.39
N GLU A 25 -4.08 -24.17 5.87
CA GLU A 25 -4.25 -24.39 4.44
C GLU A 25 -4.77 -23.14 3.74
N LEU A 26 -5.76 -22.46 4.34
CA LEU A 26 -6.31 -21.21 3.82
C LEU A 26 -5.22 -20.12 3.73
N ALA A 27 -4.36 -20.00 4.75
CA ALA A 27 -3.23 -19.08 4.74
C ALA A 27 -2.22 -19.46 3.63
N ALA A 28 -1.83 -20.72 3.53
CA ALA A 28 -0.89 -21.19 2.51
C ALA A 28 -1.38 -20.92 1.09
N LEU A 29 -2.64 -21.22 0.79
CA LEU A 29 -3.26 -20.97 -0.52
C LEU A 29 -3.35 -19.47 -0.84
N SER A 30 -3.71 -18.64 0.15
CA SER A 30 -3.78 -17.18 -0.03
C SER A 30 -2.40 -16.58 -0.35
N GLU A 31 -1.36 -17.01 0.36
CA GLU A 31 0.02 -16.57 0.15
C GLU A 31 0.57 -17.08 -1.20
N GLN A 32 0.29 -18.32 -1.56
CA GLN A 32 0.66 -18.85 -2.87
C GLN A 32 0.02 -18.05 -3.99
N SER A 33 -1.27 -17.78 -3.89
CA SER A 33 -2.01 -16.98 -4.87
C SER A 33 -1.41 -15.57 -5.03
N TYR A 34 -0.98 -14.94 -3.92
CA TYR A 34 -0.30 -13.65 -3.98
C TYR A 34 1.06 -13.76 -4.69
N ARG A 35 1.90 -14.77 -4.35
CA ARG A 35 3.18 -14.99 -5.03
C ARG A 35 3.02 -15.20 -6.54
N GLU A 36 1.97 -15.92 -6.96
CA GLU A 36 1.66 -16.12 -8.39
C GLU A 36 1.29 -14.81 -9.09
N ARG A 37 0.52 -13.93 -8.41
CA ARG A 37 0.20 -12.59 -8.94
C ARG A 37 1.44 -11.71 -9.10
N VAL A 38 2.37 -11.74 -8.13
CA VAL A 38 3.64 -11.01 -8.22
C VAL A 38 4.52 -11.57 -9.34
N ARG A 39 4.62 -12.90 -9.46
CA ARG A 39 5.36 -13.54 -10.56
C ARG A 39 4.83 -13.12 -11.93
N TYR A 40 3.51 -13.12 -12.08
CA TYR A 40 2.87 -12.71 -13.34
C TYR A 40 3.10 -11.22 -13.62
N ALA A 41 3.06 -10.36 -12.58
CA ALA A 41 3.40 -8.95 -12.74
C ALA A 41 4.85 -8.76 -13.19
N ALA A 42 5.81 -9.49 -12.61
CA ALA A 42 7.22 -9.45 -13.01
C ALA A 42 7.43 -9.89 -14.46
N GLU A 43 6.77 -10.95 -14.90
CA GLU A 43 6.77 -11.38 -16.32
C GLU A 43 6.28 -10.26 -17.24
N LYS A 44 5.17 -9.59 -16.89
CA LYS A 44 4.62 -8.47 -17.67
C LYS A 44 5.59 -7.30 -17.76
N VAL A 45 6.23 -6.93 -16.65
CA VAL A 45 7.26 -5.87 -16.60
C VAL A 45 8.42 -6.25 -17.52
N ARG A 46 8.94 -7.46 -17.43
CA ARG A 46 10.03 -7.93 -18.32
C ARG A 46 9.66 -7.88 -19.81
N PHE A 47 8.47 -8.37 -20.14
CA PHE A 47 7.99 -8.37 -21.53
C PHE A 47 7.70 -6.96 -22.07
N SER A 48 7.47 -5.98 -21.20
CA SER A 48 7.30 -4.59 -21.65
C SER A 48 8.61 -3.97 -22.14
N GLY A 49 9.76 -4.45 -21.68
CA GLY A 49 11.07 -3.88 -22.00
C GLY A 49 11.33 -2.52 -21.37
N THR A 50 10.45 -2.05 -20.49
CA THR A 50 10.59 -0.72 -19.85
C THR A 50 11.62 -0.77 -18.73
N LYS A 51 12.33 0.37 -18.52
CA LYS A 51 13.29 0.53 -17.43
C LYS A 51 12.66 1.10 -16.17
N ILE A 52 11.49 1.73 -16.28
CA ILE A 52 10.81 2.42 -15.19
C ILE A 52 9.44 1.78 -14.97
N VAL A 53 9.20 1.32 -13.74
CA VAL A 53 7.91 0.86 -13.26
C VAL A 53 7.39 1.88 -12.26
N MET A 54 6.23 2.47 -12.51
CA MET A 54 5.56 3.38 -11.59
C MET A 54 4.48 2.61 -10.84
N LEU A 55 4.68 2.37 -9.55
CA LEU A 55 3.78 1.57 -8.72
C LEU A 55 3.04 2.43 -7.70
N THR A 56 1.74 2.58 -7.88
CA THR A 56 0.87 3.29 -6.94
C THR A 56 -0.13 2.37 -6.27
N GLY A 57 -0.81 2.91 -5.29
CA GLY A 57 -1.94 2.28 -4.59
C GLY A 57 -2.37 3.16 -3.42
N PRO A 58 -3.63 3.03 -2.98
CA PRO A 58 -4.13 3.82 -1.88
C PRO A 58 -3.41 3.48 -0.57
N SER A 59 -3.59 4.30 0.47
CA SER A 59 -3.01 4.04 1.78
C SER A 59 -3.37 2.65 2.29
N ALA A 60 -2.39 1.95 2.89
CA ALA A 60 -2.54 0.58 3.41
C ALA A 60 -2.95 -0.47 2.36
N SER A 61 -2.67 -0.25 1.09
CA SER A 61 -2.85 -1.26 0.03
C SER A 61 -1.73 -2.31 -0.03
N GLY A 62 -0.62 -2.11 0.70
CA GLY A 62 0.58 -2.96 0.63
C GLY A 62 1.50 -2.64 -0.55
N LYS A 63 1.43 -1.41 -1.10
CA LYS A 63 2.23 -1.00 -2.27
C LYS A 63 3.74 -1.10 -2.05
N THR A 64 4.25 -0.59 -0.92
CA THR A 64 5.68 -0.56 -0.61
C THR A 64 6.25 -1.98 -0.54
N THR A 65 5.64 -2.84 0.26
CA THR A 65 6.09 -4.23 0.38
C THR A 65 5.90 -5.00 -0.94
N SER A 66 4.83 -4.71 -1.71
CA SER A 66 4.64 -5.30 -3.04
C SER A 66 5.68 -4.83 -4.05
N ALA A 67 6.18 -3.59 -3.96
CA ALA A 67 7.27 -3.12 -4.81
C ALA A 67 8.56 -3.91 -4.55
N HIS A 68 8.89 -4.18 -3.27
CA HIS A 68 10.02 -5.03 -2.91
C HIS A 68 9.83 -6.47 -3.38
N LYS A 69 8.62 -7.06 -3.20
CA LYS A 69 8.34 -8.41 -3.71
C LYS A 69 8.42 -8.51 -5.24
N LEU A 70 8.01 -7.46 -5.95
CA LEU A 70 8.16 -7.38 -7.40
C LEU A 70 9.65 -7.31 -7.80
N ALA A 71 10.46 -6.53 -7.06
CA ALA A 71 11.90 -6.45 -7.30
C ALA A 71 12.60 -7.80 -7.04
N GLU A 72 12.32 -8.45 -5.89
CA GLU A 72 12.84 -9.79 -5.57
C GLU A 72 12.51 -10.81 -6.68
N GLU A 73 11.28 -10.77 -7.20
CA GLU A 73 10.86 -11.69 -8.26
C GLU A 73 11.51 -11.38 -9.61
N LEU A 74 11.70 -10.09 -9.96
CA LEU A 74 12.46 -9.69 -11.15
C LEU A 74 13.91 -10.16 -11.08
N GLU A 75 14.57 -10.00 -9.92
CA GLU A 75 15.93 -10.48 -9.69
C GLU A 75 16.03 -12.01 -9.79
N ARG A 76 15.04 -12.73 -9.23
CA ARG A 76 14.95 -14.19 -9.34
C ARG A 76 14.82 -14.65 -10.81
N GLN A 77 14.17 -13.82 -11.64
CA GLN A 77 14.04 -14.03 -13.08
C GLN A 77 15.23 -13.49 -13.91
N GLY A 78 16.31 -13.04 -13.23
CA GLY A 78 17.56 -12.59 -13.88
C GLY A 78 17.53 -11.12 -14.34
N THR A 79 16.56 -10.31 -13.89
CA THR A 79 16.49 -8.88 -14.20
C THR A 79 16.85 -8.08 -12.94
N PRO A 80 17.99 -7.36 -12.88
CA PRO A 80 18.30 -6.49 -11.75
C PRO A 80 17.18 -5.50 -11.50
N ALA A 81 16.84 -5.27 -10.24
CA ALA A 81 15.77 -4.35 -9.89
C ALA A 81 16.14 -3.48 -8.69
N ARG A 82 15.70 -2.22 -8.69
CA ARG A 82 15.84 -1.28 -7.57
C ARG A 82 14.49 -0.67 -7.24
N VAL A 83 14.20 -0.56 -5.96
CA VAL A 83 13.00 0.12 -5.46
C VAL A 83 13.39 1.53 -5.01
N VAL A 84 12.64 2.51 -5.46
CA VAL A 84 12.76 3.92 -5.08
C VAL A 84 11.43 4.40 -4.51
N SER A 85 11.44 4.91 -3.29
CA SER A 85 10.25 5.50 -2.69
C SER A 85 10.12 6.97 -3.02
N LEU A 86 8.94 7.38 -3.46
CA LEU A 86 8.61 8.80 -3.65
C LEU A 86 8.64 9.59 -2.33
N ASP A 87 8.53 8.92 -1.20
CA ASP A 87 8.59 9.56 0.12
C ASP A 87 9.97 10.20 0.38
N ASN A 88 11.03 9.76 -0.30
CA ASN A 88 12.34 10.42 -0.26
C ASN A 88 12.35 11.83 -0.88
N PHE A 89 11.35 12.14 -1.70
CA PHE A 89 11.24 13.41 -2.40
C PHE A 89 10.37 14.45 -1.69
N PHE A 90 9.92 14.20 -0.46
CA PHE A 90 9.20 15.20 0.30
C PHE A 90 10.01 16.49 0.49
N ARG A 91 9.32 17.63 0.41
CA ARG A 91 9.94 18.98 0.48
C ARG A 91 10.13 19.46 1.92
N GLY A 92 9.42 18.89 2.87
CA GLY A 92 9.30 19.36 4.26
C GLY A 92 8.00 20.12 4.52
N ALA A 93 7.48 19.99 5.74
CA ALA A 93 6.13 20.44 6.11
C ALA A 93 5.87 21.93 5.87
N GLN A 94 6.91 22.79 5.92
CA GLN A 94 6.78 24.23 5.65
C GLN A 94 6.34 24.56 4.21
N TYR A 95 6.52 23.65 3.28
CA TYR A 95 6.16 23.83 1.86
C TYR A 95 4.84 23.16 1.48
N TYR A 96 4.20 22.46 2.43
CA TYR A 96 3.00 21.71 2.12
C TYR A 96 1.80 22.63 1.90
N PRO A 97 0.96 22.33 0.89
CA PRO A 97 -0.31 23.01 0.71
C PRO A 97 -1.21 22.90 1.95
N ARG A 98 -2.12 23.85 2.07
CA ARG A 98 -3.10 23.85 3.16
C ARG A 98 -4.50 23.60 2.64
N LEU A 99 -5.28 22.85 3.40
CA LEU A 99 -6.70 22.70 3.20
C LEU A 99 -7.46 23.99 3.59
N PRO A 100 -8.74 24.14 3.19
CA PRO A 100 -9.54 25.31 3.55
C PRO A 100 -9.67 25.58 5.05
N ASP A 101 -9.52 24.55 5.88
CA ASP A 101 -9.52 24.64 7.36
C ASP A 101 -8.16 25.06 7.96
N GLY A 102 -7.18 25.35 7.08
CA GLY A 102 -5.82 25.76 7.46
C GLY A 102 -4.88 24.61 7.83
N THR A 103 -5.33 23.37 7.86
CA THR A 103 -4.49 22.20 8.13
C THR A 103 -3.67 21.82 6.91
N LEU A 104 -2.55 21.09 7.10
CA LEU A 104 -1.68 20.64 6.00
C LEU A 104 -2.37 19.55 5.18
N ASP A 105 -2.28 19.66 3.85
CA ASP A 105 -2.73 18.64 2.90
C ASP A 105 -1.58 17.67 2.58
N TYR A 106 -1.41 16.65 3.40
CA TYR A 106 -0.37 15.64 3.24
C TYR A 106 -0.58 14.71 2.04
N GLU A 107 -1.78 14.68 1.47
CA GLU A 107 -2.10 13.83 0.33
C GLU A 107 -1.90 14.59 -1.00
N ASN A 108 -1.55 15.87 -0.97
CA ASN A 108 -1.35 16.70 -2.17
C ASN A 108 0.00 16.35 -2.85
N PRO A 109 0.05 16.17 -4.18
CA PRO A 109 1.30 15.91 -4.89
C PRO A 109 2.35 17.02 -4.75
N ASP A 110 1.96 18.27 -4.47
CA ASP A 110 2.89 19.39 -4.25
C ASP A 110 3.69 19.28 -2.94
N THR A 111 3.40 18.29 -2.09
CA THR A 111 4.28 17.91 -0.97
C THR A 111 5.61 17.34 -1.43
N LEU A 112 5.68 16.88 -2.70
CA LEU A 112 6.84 16.30 -3.33
C LEU A 112 7.61 17.34 -4.17
N ASP A 113 8.90 17.11 -4.36
CA ASP A 113 9.75 17.87 -5.28
C ASP A 113 9.59 17.34 -6.70
N LEU A 114 8.49 17.73 -7.36
CA LEU A 114 8.16 17.26 -8.71
C LEU A 114 9.25 17.53 -9.74
N PRO A 115 9.93 18.71 -9.77
CA PRO A 115 11.07 18.95 -10.67
C PRO A 115 12.20 17.94 -10.48
N LEU A 116 12.58 17.64 -9.24
CA LEU A 116 13.66 16.70 -8.94
C LEU A 116 13.27 15.26 -9.32
N ILE A 117 12.02 14.85 -9.05
CA ILE A 117 11.51 13.53 -9.48
C ILE A 117 11.63 13.39 -10.99
N ARG A 118 11.15 14.38 -11.76
CA ARG A 118 11.22 14.37 -13.23
C ARG A 118 12.66 14.22 -13.74
N GLN A 119 13.58 14.96 -13.13
CA GLN A 119 14.99 14.90 -13.49
C GLN A 119 15.59 13.52 -13.20
N CYS A 120 15.37 12.96 -11.99
CA CYS A 120 15.85 11.63 -11.63
C CYS A 120 15.29 10.54 -12.54
N LEU A 121 13.99 10.59 -12.87
CA LEU A 121 13.37 9.63 -13.78
C LEU A 121 13.92 9.73 -15.20
N LYS A 122 14.17 10.95 -15.70
CA LYS A 122 14.81 11.17 -16.99
C LYS A 122 16.21 10.55 -17.02
N GLU A 123 17.04 10.85 -16.02
CA GLU A 123 18.40 10.30 -15.89
C GLU A 123 18.41 8.78 -15.84
N LEU A 124 17.52 8.17 -15.02
CA LEU A 124 17.37 6.72 -14.94
C LEU A 124 16.99 6.10 -16.29
N ASN A 125 16.09 6.75 -17.04
CA ASN A 125 15.69 6.27 -18.35
C ASN A 125 16.82 6.36 -19.38
N GLU A 126 17.56 7.47 -19.42
CA GLU A 126 18.60 7.74 -20.41
C GLU A 126 19.90 6.98 -20.10
N THR A 127 20.35 7.02 -18.83
CA THR A 127 21.67 6.52 -18.43
C THR A 127 21.64 5.29 -17.55
N GLY A 128 20.50 4.99 -16.94
CA GLY A 128 20.36 3.95 -15.90
C GLY A 128 20.91 4.39 -14.54
N LYS A 129 21.29 5.64 -14.36
CA LYS A 129 21.88 6.16 -13.13
C LYS A 129 21.26 7.48 -12.72
N THR A 130 21.20 7.74 -11.41
CA THR A 130 20.82 9.03 -10.84
C THR A 130 21.25 9.13 -9.38
N VAL A 131 21.08 10.30 -8.78
CA VAL A 131 21.31 10.56 -7.37
C VAL A 131 20.00 10.96 -6.71
N LEU A 132 19.57 10.20 -5.73
CA LEU A 132 18.31 10.42 -5.00
C LEU A 132 18.52 11.24 -3.74
N PRO A 133 17.56 12.09 -3.36
CA PRO A 133 17.54 12.70 -2.04
C PRO A 133 17.18 11.63 -0.98
N VAL A 134 17.54 11.93 0.26
CA VAL A 134 17.10 11.16 1.45
C VAL A 134 16.25 12.05 2.32
N TYR A 135 15.09 11.57 2.74
CA TYR A 135 14.19 12.29 3.63
C TYR A 135 14.28 11.72 5.06
N ASP A 136 14.54 12.59 6.02
CA ASP A 136 14.58 12.25 7.44
C ASP A 136 13.19 12.46 8.06
N PHE A 137 12.46 11.35 8.25
CA PHE A 137 11.11 11.38 8.83
C PHE A 137 11.11 11.83 10.30
N SER A 138 12.21 11.67 11.03
CA SER A 138 12.30 12.11 12.42
C SER A 138 12.39 13.63 12.55
N LYS A 139 12.98 14.27 11.54
CA LYS A 139 13.13 15.74 11.44
C LYS A 139 12.08 16.39 10.54
N GLU A 140 11.25 15.58 9.88
CA GLU A 140 10.30 16.04 8.85
C GLU A 140 10.94 16.95 7.80
N ALA A 141 12.17 16.62 7.39
CA ALA A 141 12.98 17.43 6.49
C ALA A 141 13.87 16.58 5.58
N ARG A 142 14.26 17.16 4.44
CA ARG A 142 15.27 16.56 3.56
C ARG A 142 16.62 16.50 4.28
N SER A 143 17.27 15.35 4.24
CA SER A 143 18.65 15.16 4.71
C SER A 143 19.65 15.82 3.74
N ASN A 144 20.88 16.06 4.22
CA ASN A 144 22.01 16.39 3.37
C ASN A 144 22.63 15.16 2.69
N GLU A 145 22.20 13.95 3.09
CA GLU A 145 22.63 12.71 2.48
C GLU A 145 21.94 12.47 1.14
N THR A 146 22.61 11.76 0.26
CA THR A 146 22.07 11.33 -1.05
C THR A 146 22.39 9.86 -1.27
N GLU A 147 21.60 9.21 -2.12
CA GLU A 147 21.80 7.82 -2.52
C GLU A 147 22.05 7.73 -4.02
N GLU A 148 23.18 7.13 -4.43
CA GLU A 148 23.46 6.85 -5.83
C GLU A 148 22.75 5.58 -6.28
N ILE A 149 22.02 5.64 -7.39
CA ILE A 149 21.37 4.51 -8.02
C ILE A 149 22.06 4.18 -9.35
N ASP A 150 22.39 2.90 -9.53
CA ASP A 150 22.83 2.31 -10.80
C ASP A 150 21.99 1.07 -11.07
N LEU A 151 21.21 1.10 -12.13
CA LEU A 151 20.29 0.00 -12.51
C LEU A 151 21.03 -1.20 -13.12
N LYS A 152 22.29 -1.04 -13.54
CA LYS A 152 23.09 -2.10 -14.19
C LYS A 152 22.35 -2.80 -15.33
N GLY A 153 21.58 -2.03 -16.11
CA GLY A 153 20.73 -2.54 -17.20
C GLY A 153 19.40 -3.14 -16.76
N GLY A 154 19.05 -3.02 -15.49
CA GLY A 154 17.79 -3.52 -14.92
C GLY A 154 16.66 -2.50 -14.89
N VAL A 155 15.75 -2.66 -13.92
CA VAL A 155 14.50 -1.93 -13.78
C VAL A 155 14.48 -1.12 -12.48
N CYS A 156 13.99 0.10 -12.54
CA CYS A 156 13.63 0.92 -11.38
C CYS A 156 12.14 0.82 -11.09
N ILE A 157 11.78 0.40 -9.87
CA ILE A 157 10.39 0.41 -9.40
C ILE A 157 10.23 1.63 -8.49
N VAL A 158 9.54 2.65 -8.97
CA VAL A 158 9.23 3.87 -8.20
C VAL A 158 7.88 3.71 -7.55
N GLU A 159 7.86 3.63 -6.22
CA GLU A 159 6.62 3.43 -5.48
C GLU A 159 6.21 4.69 -4.72
N GLY A 160 4.90 4.90 -4.64
CA GLY A 160 4.30 5.97 -3.86
C GLY A 160 2.86 6.22 -4.25
N ILE A 161 2.13 6.96 -3.41
CA ILE A 161 0.70 7.23 -3.67
C ILE A 161 0.48 8.02 -4.97
N HIS A 162 1.46 8.82 -5.38
CA HIS A 162 1.40 9.65 -6.58
C HIS A 162 2.11 9.06 -7.81
N ALA A 163 2.62 7.82 -7.74
CA ALA A 163 3.45 7.28 -8.80
C ALA A 163 2.78 7.22 -10.19
N LEU A 164 1.45 7.18 -10.28
CA LEU A 164 0.73 7.23 -11.55
C LEU A 164 0.31 8.66 -11.99
N ASN A 165 0.65 9.70 -11.21
CA ASN A 165 0.43 11.07 -11.66
C ASN A 165 1.32 11.36 -12.88
N PRO A 166 0.75 11.71 -14.05
CA PRO A 166 1.50 11.93 -15.29
C PRO A 166 2.50 13.08 -15.19
N GLU A 167 2.32 14.01 -14.27
CA GLU A 167 3.27 15.09 -14.06
C GLU A 167 4.65 14.60 -13.63
N LEU A 168 4.72 13.51 -12.87
CA LEU A 168 6.00 12.94 -12.40
C LEU A 168 6.84 12.41 -13.57
N THR A 169 6.19 11.90 -14.60
CA THR A 169 6.84 11.20 -15.71
C THR A 169 6.89 12.04 -16.99
N SER A 170 6.60 13.33 -16.92
CA SER A 170 6.48 14.21 -18.11
C SER A 170 7.75 14.34 -18.96
N LEU A 171 8.93 14.03 -18.41
CA LEU A 171 10.21 14.03 -19.14
C LEU A 171 10.65 12.63 -19.64
N VAL A 172 9.82 11.58 -19.44
CA VAL A 172 10.10 10.21 -19.89
C VAL A 172 9.06 9.81 -20.94
N PRO A 173 9.46 9.24 -22.08
CA PRO A 173 8.51 8.74 -23.07
C PRO A 173 7.54 7.72 -22.44
N GLY A 174 6.25 7.84 -22.77
CA GLY A 174 5.20 7.05 -22.13
C GLY A 174 5.29 5.54 -22.35
N ASP A 175 5.91 5.10 -23.46
CA ASP A 175 6.23 3.72 -23.81
C ASP A 175 7.43 3.13 -23.04
N GLN A 176 8.20 3.99 -22.34
CA GLN A 176 9.31 3.60 -21.47
C GLN A 176 8.89 3.39 -20.02
N ILE A 177 7.59 3.52 -19.72
CA ILE A 177 7.03 3.45 -18.38
C ILE A 177 5.99 2.34 -18.31
N TYR A 178 6.13 1.45 -17.32
CA TYR A 178 5.12 0.45 -16.99
C TYR A 178 4.39 0.85 -15.71
N ARG A 179 3.07 0.94 -15.75
CA ARG A 179 2.23 1.48 -14.68
C ARG A 179 1.53 0.36 -13.94
N VAL A 180 1.77 0.25 -12.63
CA VAL A 180 1.17 -0.77 -11.76
C VAL A 180 0.31 -0.09 -10.69
N TYR A 181 -0.92 -0.54 -10.56
CA TYR A 181 -1.80 -0.14 -9.46
C TYR A 181 -1.97 -1.31 -8.49
N ALA A 182 -1.42 -1.18 -7.27
CA ALA A 182 -1.55 -2.17 -6.20
C ALA A 182 -2.78 -1.86 -5.32
N GLY A 183 -3.66 -2.82 -5.15
CA GLY A 183 -4.85 -2.62 -4.32
C GLY A 183 -5.67 -3.88 -4.11
N LEU A 184 -6.45 -3.87 -3.03
CA LEU A 184 -7.32 -4.99 -2.66
C LEU A 184 -8.44 -5.19 -3.69
N ARG A 185 -8.75 -6.46 -3.98
CA ARG A 185 -9.79 -6.87 -4.93
C ARG A 185 -10.78 -7.87 -4.34
N GLU A 186 -10.69 -8.18 -3.05
CA GLU A 186 -11.69 -8.96 -2.34
C GLU A 186 -12.57 -8.06 -1.48
N GLU A 187 -13.87 -8.28 -1.56
CA GLU A 187 -14.90 -7.74 -0.70
C GLU A 187 -15.75 -8.90 -0.21
N TYR A 188 -16.44 -8.73 0.91
CA TYR A 188 -17.16 -9.84 1.54
C TYR A 188 -18.62 -9.51 1.71
N CYS A 189 -19.46 -10.55 1.59
CA CYS A 189 -20.90 -10.44 1.70
C CYS A 189 -21.48 -11.45 2.71
N ILE A 190 -22.64 -11.10 3.22
CA ILE A 190 -23.51 -11.96 4.02
C ILE A 190 -24.87 -11.95 3.33
N ASP A 191 -25.40 -13.13 3.00
CA ASP A 191 -26.65 -13.30 2.26
C ASP A 191 -26.68 -12.46 0.96
N GLY A 192 -25.57 -12.45 0.22
CA GLY A 192 -25.42 -11.71 -1.03
C GLY A 192 -25.32 -10.18 -0.87
N ARG A 193 -25.42 -9.64 0.34
CA ARG A 193 -25.26 -8.21 0.62
C ARG A 193 -23.82 -7.91 1.00
N ARG A 194 -23.16 -7.00 0.26
CA ARG A 194 -21.80 -6.57 0.59
C ARG A 194 -21.77 -5.96 1.99
N THR A 195 -21.00 -6.55 2.87
CA THR A 195 -20.89 -6.20 4.29
C THR A 195 -19.53 -5.59 4.60
N ILE A 196 -18.45 -6.21 4.10
CA ILE A 196 -17.07 -5.75 4.32
C ILE A 196 -16.47 -5.36 2.96
N ASN A 197 -16.08 -4.13 2.83
CA ASN A 197 -15.48 -3.61 1.61
C ASN A 197 -13.97 -3.41 1.74
N THR A 198 -13.28 -3.10 0.64
CA THR A 198 -11.83 -2.90 0.64
C THR A 198 -11.37 -1.71 1.50
N GLN A 199 -12.22 -0.73 1.76
CA GLN A 199 -11.87 0.40 2.63
C GLN A 199 -11.88 -0.02 4.11
N ASP A 200 -12.79 -0.91 4.52
CA ASP A 200 -12.83 -1.46 5.88
C ASP A 200 -11.53 -2.22 6.19
N ILE A 201 -11.10 -3.08 5.27
CA ILE A 201 -9.84 -3.82 5.43
C ILE A 201 -8.64 -2.86 5.51
N ARG A 202 -8.59 -1.84 4.66
CA ARG A 202 -7.50 -0.86 4.65
C ARG A 202 -7.51 0.03 5.90
N LEU A 203 -8.68 0.39 6.42
CA LEU A 203 -8.81 1.08 7.71
C LEU A 203 -8.20 0.24 8.82
N CYS A 204 -8.54 -1.05 8.90
CA CYS A 204 -7.96 -1.99 9.87
C CYS A 204 -6.43 -2.09 9.68
N ARG A 205 -5.94 -2.35 8.46
CA ARG A 205 -4.51 -2.40 8.14
C ARG A 205 -3.78 -1.14 8.64
N ARG A 206 -4.29 0.04 8.29
CA ARG A 206 -3.67 1.32 8.67
C ARG A 206 -3.67 1.52 10.18
N THR A 207 -4.80 1.31 10.84
CA THR A 207 -4.94 1.51 12.29
C THR A 207 -4.00 0.58 13.07
N LEU A 208 -3.96 -0.70 12.69
CA LEU A 208 -3.14 -1.69 13.36
C LEU A 208 -1.65 -1.44 13.12
N ARG A 209 -1.22 -1.15 11.89
CA ARG A 209 0.16 -0.79 11.56
C ARG A 209 0.61 0.46 12.31
N ASP A 210 -0.16 1.54 12.22
CA ASP A 210 0.22 2.84 12.81
C ASP A 210 0.35 2.73 14.33
N ALA A 211 -0.51 1.92 14.98
CA ALA A 211 -0.43 1.65 16.42
C ALA A 211 0.80 0.79 16.79
N ALA A 212 1.15 -0.19 15.95
CA ALA A 212 2.21 -1.14 16.25
C ALA A 212 3.62 -0.64 15.90
N THR A 213 3.76 0.12 14.80
CA THR A 213 5.09 0.43 14.22
C THR A 213 5.38 1.92 14.05
N ARG A 214 4.36 2.80 14.06
CA ARG A 214 4.53 4.24 13.80
C ARG A 214 4.28 5.12 15.03
N GLY A 215 4.08 4.53 16.21
CA GLY A 215 3.81 5.27 17.46
C GLY A 215 2.56 6.14 17.42
N ARG A 216 1.66 5.93 16.45
CA ARG A 216 0.43 6.72 16.30
C ARG A 216 -0.74 5.97 16.92
N SER A 217 -1.45 6.61 17.84
CA SER A 217 -2.63 6.00 18.48
C SER A 217 -3.74 5.71 17.44
N PRO A 218 -4.57 4.68 17.65
CA PRO A 218 -5.74 4.40 16.81
C PRO A 218 -6.65 5.61 16.67
N ALA A 219 -6.90 6.38 17.73
CA ALA A 219 -7.72 7.59 17.68
C ALA A 219 -7.20 8.61 16.66
N LYS A 220 -5.88 8.85 16.61
CA LYS A 220 -5.26 9.76 15.64
C LYS A 220 -5.40 9.22 14.20
N THR A 221 -5.24 7.92 14.00
CA THR A 221 -5.37 7.31 12.65
C THR A 221 -6.82 7.38 12.15
N LEU A 222 -7.79 7.08 13.02
CA LEU A 222 -9.22 7.15 12.69
C LEU A 222 -9.66 8.59 12.36
N ALA A 223 -9.23 9.58 13.16
CA ALA A 223 -9.55 10.99 12.92
C ALA A 223 -9.02 11.53 11.57
N MET A 224 -8.01 10.90 10.99
CA MET A 224 -7.46 11.28 9.68
C MET A 224 -8.10 10.52 8.53
N TRP A 225 -8.92 9.49 8.78
CA TRP A 225 -9.33 8.54 7.75
C TRP A 225 -10.14 9.18 6.62
N ASP A 226 -11.09 10.03 6.94
CA ASP A 226 -11.91 10.70 5.93
C ASP A 226 -11.07 11.61 5.02
N ARG A 227 -10.07 12.31 5.58
CA ARG A 227 -9.13 13.12 4.79
C ARG A 227 -8.28 12.27 3.84
N VAL A 228 -7.85 11.09 4.30
CA VAL A 228 -7.13 10.13 3.45
C VAL A 228 -7.99 9.67 2.29
N LEU A 229 -9.26 9.32 2.53
CA LEU A 229 -10.20 8.90 1.47
C LEU A 229 -10.48 10.03 0.47
N ASP A 230 -10.58 11.25 0.96
CA ASP A 230 -10.78 12.44 0.14
C ASP A 230 -9.53 12.72 -0.73
N GLY A 231 -8.33 12.72 -0.14
CA GLY A 231 -7.07 12.85 -0.87
C GLY A 231 -6.88 11.75 -1.93
N GLU A 232 -7.20 10.50 -1.60
CA GLU A 232 -7.20 9.40 -2.57
C GLU A 232 -8.15 9.67 -3.74
N THR A 233 -9.30 10.25 -3.46
CA THR A 233 -10.30 10.54 -4.50
C THR A 233 -9.82 11.66 -5.40
N ARG A 234 -9.21 12.70 -4.84
CA ARG A 234 -8.69 13.85 -5.60
C ARG A 234 -7.43 13.52 -6.41
N TYR A 235 -6.49 12.79 -5.82
CA TYR A 235 -5.12 12.74 -6.34
C TYR A 235 -4.66 11.35 -6.82
N ILE A 236 -5.39 10.26 -6.51
CA ILE A 236 -4.92 8.90 -6.78
C ILE A 236 -5.88 8.12 -7.68
N LYS A 237 -7.17 8.07 -7.31
CA LYS A 237 -8.14 7.20 -7.98
C LYS A 237 -8.36 7.54 -9.44
N GLY A 238 -8.24 8.82 -9.83
CA GLY A 238 -8.38 9.26 -11.21
C GLY A 238 -7.38 8.61 -12.16
N PHE A 239 -6.19 8.29 -11.67
CA PHE A 239 -5.13 7.68 -12.47
C PHE A 239 -5.16 6.14 -12.50
N LYS A 240 -6.06 5.50 -11.77
CA LYS A 240 -6.15 4.03 -11.75
C LYS A 240 -6.40 3.43 -13.14
N THR A 241 -7.16 4.12 -13.98
CA THR A 241 -7.49 3.67 -15.35
C THR A 241 -6.31 3.76 -16.31
N THR A 242 -5.22 4.45 -15.94
CA THR A 242 -3.99 4.53 -16.74
C THR A 242 -3.02 3.40 -16.44
N ALA A 243 -3.31 2.55 -15.45
CA ALA A 243 -2.45 1.43 -15.09
C ALA A 243 -2.43 0.37 -16.19
N ASP A 244 -1.23 -0.12 -16.53
CA ASP A 244 -1.02 -1.24 -17.44
C ASP A 244 -1.30 -2.58 -16.76
N PHE A 245 -1.16 -2.61 -15.41
CA PHE A 245 -1.38 -3.80 -14.60
C PHE A 245 -2.03 -3.47 -13.25
N LEU A 246 -3.02 -4.27 -12.84
CA LEU A 246 -3.65 -4.21 -11.53
C LEU A 246 -3.12 -5.36 -10.66
N LEU A 247 -2.25 -5.06 -9.70
CA LEU A 247 -1.74 -6.03 -8.72
C LEU A 247 -2.73 -6.14 -7.56
N ASP A 248 -3.39 -7.29 -7.46
CA ASP A 248 -4.28 -7.58 -6.35
C ASP A 248 -3.47 -7.96 -5.10
N THR A 249 -3.65 -7.19 -4.02
CA THR A 249 -2.99 -7.36 -2.72
C THR A 249 -3.92 -7.89 -1.64
N SER A 250 -4.99 -8.58 -2.03
CA SER A 250 -5.92 -9.25 -1.12
C SER A 250 -5.39 -10.62 -0.70
N PHE A 251 -5.69 -10.98 0.55
CA PHE A 251 -5.44 -12.29 1.13
C PHE A 251 -6.71 -12.75 1.84
N THR A 252 -7.30 -13.86 1.41
CA THR A 252 -8.60 -14.29 1.96
C THR A 252 -8.52 -14.58 3.45
N TYR A 253 -7.40 -15.17 3.95
CA TYR A 253 -7.25 -15.45 5.38
C TYR A 253 -7.06 -14.19 6.26
N GLU A 254 -6.69 -13.05 5.66
CA GLU A 254 -6.55 -11.77 6.35
C GLU A 254 -7.83 -11.34 7.07
N LEU A 255 -8.99 -11.72 6.51
CA LEU A 255 -10.27 -11.43 7.13
C LEU A 255 -10.33 -11.91 8.58
N GLY A 256 -9.87 -13.12 8.83
CA GLY A 256 -9.82 -13.71 10.19
C GLY A 256 -8.73 -13.13 11.08
N LEU A 257 -7.60 -12.71 10.52
CA LEU A 257 -6.57 -11.97 11.27
C LEU A 257 -7.15 -10.66 11.81
N ILE A 258 -7.87 -9.91 10.97
CA ILE A 258 -8.54 -8.67 11.35
C ILE A 258 -9.58 -8.94 12.43
N ALA A 259 -10.47 -9.92 12.24
CA ALA A 259 -11.49 -10.26 13.22
C ALA A 259 -10.89 -10.56 14.61
N LYS A 260 -9.72 -11.22 14.65
CA LYS A 260 -8.98 -11.51 15.89
C LYS A 260 -8.41 -10.24 16.55
N LEU A 261 -7.97 -9.27 15.76
CA LEU A 261 -7.26 -8.08 16.25
C LEU A 261 -8.18 -6.92 16.61
N LEU A 262 -9.35 -6.81 16.00
CA LEU A 262 -10.30 -5.72 16.24
C LEU A 262 -10.66 -5.57 17.72
N GLN A 263 -10.86 -6.69 18.42
CA GLN A 263 -11.16 -6.69 19.84
C GLN A 263 -10.03 -6.15 20.71
N LYS A 264 -8.75 -6.39 20.32
CA LYS A 264 -7.59 -5.90 21.08
C LYS A 264 -7.51 -4.39 21.08
N VAL A 265 -7.76 -3.73 19.94
CA VAL A 265 -7.75 -2.26 19.86
C VAL A 265 -8.76 -1.66 20.84
N ARG A 266 -9.98 -2.21 20.86
CA ARG A 266 -11.05 -1.71 21.74
C ARG A 266 -10.73 -1.89 23.23
N GLN A 267 -10.03 -2.96 23.59
CA GLN A 267 -9.63 -3.24 24.96
C GLN A 267 -8.45 -2.39 25.42
N GLN A 268 -7.57 -2.00 24.54
CA GLN A 268 -6.30 -1.34 24.86
C GLN A 268 -6.33 0.20 24.71
N PHE A 269 -7.27 0.72 23.92
CA PHE A 269 -7.35 2.15 23.63
C PHE A 269 -8.74 2.71 23.91
N THR A 270 -8.78 3.87 24.54
CA THR A 270 -10.01 4.64 24.67
C THR A 270 -10.30 5.36 23.36
N LEU A 271 -11.44 5.06 22.76
CA LEU A 271 -11.96 5.74 21.58
C LEU A 271 -13.25 6.46 21.96
N GLU A 272 -13.41 7.70 21.50
CA GLU A 272 -14.54 8.57 21.85
C GLU A 272 -15.16 9.19 20.59
N GLY A 273 -16.43 9.60 20.71
CA GLY A 273 -17.17 10.29 19.66
C GLY A 273 -17.15 9.56 18.32
N HIS A 274 -16.98 10.29 17.23
CA HIS A 274 -16.96 9.75 15.87
C HIS A 274 -15.94 8.62 15.67
N ASN A 275 -14.77 8.68 16.29
CA ASN A 275 -13.76 7.62 16.19
C ASN A 275 -14.24 6.28 16.79
N ALA A 276 -14.97 6.35 17.92
CA ALA A 276 -15.56 5.15 18.51
C ALA A 276 -16.66 4.58 17.63
N GLU A 277 -17.53 5.43 17.08
CA GLU A 277 -18.63 5.03 16.19
C GLU A 277 -18.08 4.34 14.93
N LEU A 278 -17.10 4.96 14.27
CA LEU A 278 -16.45 4.41 13.07
C LEU A 278 -15.81 3.04 13.34
N TRP A 279 -15.11 2.92 14.48
CA TRP A 279 -14.45 1.66 14.85
C TRP A 279 -15.45 0.57 15.20
N ASP A 280 -16.48 0.90 15.99
CA ASP A 280 -17.52 -0.05 16.41
C ASP A 280 -18.37 -0.51 15.23
N GLU A 281 -18.66 0.39 14.27
CA GLU A 281 -19.34 0.04 13.03
C GLU A 281 -18.48 -0.90 12.18
N THR A 282 -17.19 -0.60 12.06
CA THR A 282 -16.25 -1.47 11.36
C THR A 282 -16.18 -2.84 12.04
N ALA A 283 -16.01 -2.89 13.37
CA ALA A 283 -15.92 -4.14 14.12
C ALA A 283 -17.19 -5.02 13.98
N ARG A 284 -18.37 -4.39 13.99
CA ARG A 284 -19.65 -5.12 13.77
C ARG A 284 -19.71 -5.83 12.42
N ARG A 285 -19.10 -5.27 11.38
CA ARG A 285 -19.05 -5.92 10.05
C ARG A 285 -18.27 -7.23 10.08
N PHE A 286 -17.32 -7.40 11.02
CA PHE A 286 -16.51 -8.61 11.20
C PHE A 286 -17.08 -9.59 12.26
N GLU A 287 -18.21 -9.28 12.87
CA GLU A 287 -18.77 -10.06 13.99
C GLU A 287 -19.02 -11.54 13.63
N HIS A 288 -19.39 -11.81 12.40
CA HIS A 288 -19.67 -13.17 11.91
C HIS A 288 -18.47 -13.85 11.26
N VAL A 289 -17.31 -13.24 11.31
CA VAL A 289 -16.08 -13.77 10.69
C VAL A 289 -15.34 -14.69 11.64
N ALA A 290 -15.08 -15.93 11.22
CA ALA A 290 -14.24 -16.86 11.98
C ALA A 290 -12.81 -16.32 12.13
N PRO A 291 -12.27 -16.17 13.36
CA PRO A 291 -10.96 -15.63 13.58
C PRO A 291 -9.85 -16.61 13.15
N VAL A 292 -8.74 -16.06 12.67
CA VAL A 292 -7.51 -16.79 12.34
C VAL A 292 -6.38 -16.31 13.25
N ALA A 293 -5.54 -17.22 13.71
CA ALA A 293 -4.45 -16.91 14.61
C ALA A 293 -3.28 -16.23 13.89
N LEU A 294 -2.60 -15.30 14.58
CA LEU A 294 -1.50 -14.50 14.01
C LEU A 294 -0.22 -15.30 13.76
N ASP A 295 -0.02 -16.42 14.44
CA ASP A 295 1.13 -17.31 14.26
C ASP A 295 1.13 -18.01 12.88
N LEU A 296 -0.02 -18.00 12.18
CA LEU A 296 -0.12 -18.45 10.80
C LEU A 296 0.39 -17.45 9.77
N LEU A 297 0.76 -16.23 10.19
CA LEU A 297 1.29 -15.20 9.32
C LEU A 297 2.76 -15.50 8.95
N PRO A 298 3.07 -15.86 7.69
CA PRO A 298 4.44 -16.21 7.29
C PRO A 298 5.43 -15.08 7.50
N ALA A 299 6.70 -15.42 7.70
CA ALA A 299 7.77 -14.43 7.93
C ALA A 299 7.97 -13.48 6.73
N ASP A 300 7.71 -13.95 5.53
CA ASP A 300 7.87 -13.24 4.26
C ASP A 300 6.58 -12.63 3.70
N SER A 301 5.44 -12.74 4.42
CA SER A 301 4.17 -12.16 4.00
C SER A 301 4.19 -10.64 4.04
N ILE A 302 3.59 -9.99 3.01
CA ILE A 302 3.40 -8.53 3.02
C ILE A 302 2.45 -8.08 4.13
N LEU A 303 1.62 -8.96 4.66
CA LEU A 303 0.70 -8.65 5.75
C LEU A 303 1.44 -8.34 7.07
N ARG A 304 2.73 -8.71 7.18
CA ARG A 304 3.56 -8.32 8.33
C ARG A 304 3.75 -6.81 8.45
N GLU A 305 3.69 -6.08 7.36
CA GLU A 305 3.66 -4.62 7.38
C GLU A 305 2.54 -4.09 8.32
N PHE A 306 1.44 -4.84 8.42
CA PHE A 306 0.24 -4.40 9.13
C PHE A 306 0.02 -5.08 10.48
N TYR A 307 0.51 -6.32 10.66
CA TYR A 307 0.09 -7.19 11.77
C TYR A 307 1.24 -7.76 12.61
N ALA A 308 2.52 -7.53 12.26
CA ALA A 308 3.65 -8.13 12.97
C ALA A 308 4.03 -7.42 14.28
N GLY A 309 3.54 -6.22 14.53
CA GLY A 309 3.86 -5.47 15.75
C GLY A 309 2.94 -5.81 16.92
N GLU A 310 3.44 -5.63 18.14
CA GLU A 310 2.59 -5.68 19.33
C GLU A 310 1.72 -4.42 19.41
N ILE A 311 0.40 -4.62 19.38
CA ILE A 311 -0.53 -3.53 19.65
C ILE A 311 -0.48 -3.27 21.15
N GLY A 312 -0.08 -2.04 21.57
CA GLY A 312 0.00 -1.65 22.98
C GLY A 312 1.35 -1.90 23.66
N GLY A 313 2.39 -2.29 22.92
CA GLY A 313 3.78 -2.23 23.41
C GLY A 313 4.11 -0.79 23.81
N LYS A 314 4.69 -0.57 25.00
CA LYS A 314 5.05 0.74 25.54
C LYS A 314 5.74 1.54 24.44
N THR A 315 5.13 2.66 24.03
CA THR A 315 5.83 3.72 23.32
C THR A 315 7.09 4.05 24.11
N ALA A 316 8.26 3.79 23.53
CA ALA A 316 9.49 4.39 24.00
C ALA A 316 9.24 5.91 24.04
N GLN A 317 9.46 6.50 25.20
CA GLN A 317 9.35 7.92 25.50
C GLN A 317 10.28 8.75 24.62
#